data_6075e093074df8a0087dd45dfe6a0ebd
#
_entry.id   6075e093074df8a0087dd45dfe6a0ebd
#
_cell.length_a   1.000
_cell.length_b   1.000
_cell.length_c   1.000
_cell.angle_alpha   90.00
_cell.angle_beta   90.00
_cell.angle_gamma   90.00
#
_symmetry.space_group_name_H-M   'P 1'
#
loop_
_entity.id
_entity.type
_entity.pdbx_description
1 polymer ?
#
loop_
_entity_poly.entity_id
_entity_poly.type
_entity_poly.pdbx_seq_one_letter_code
_entity_poly.pdbx_strand_id
1 'polypeptide(L)'
;MYEDSPGPGRLAGVTSPDRAGLLDAATHTWLTRHALPGARLHEVDPLPGGFTNDMALLTAQHADAPGPERYVLRRYRPSGSRVPRNTCAVEVAVLARAAARSVPVTAVVASDPHGRATGRPTLLYRFVDGIPLSQVLADGPVSGEARSLGQAVGAVLARIGRVRLPRPGAFGDASLAPAPEEAVPLGDLPGFVDRCLATEAGGGPLSGTDAGVLRALARRGPRALAAVSGERSLVHCDFNPKNVLVERRAGQWAVAAVLDWELAFSGSPLFDVGNMLRFAHEYPPAFTTGFLQGFRGGNGRLPGHWRQLSRTLDLFALADILTAPPDPAYFTRARTALHRTAADRNALHGTAADRPAHAGTDGSR
;
A
#
# COMPACT_ATOMS: atom_id res chain seq x y z
N MET A 1 -35.42 -12.00 -13.17
CA MET A 1 -35.78 -10.74 -12.48
C MET A 1 -34.66 -10.54 -11.43
N TYR A 2 -33.60 -9.84 -11.83
CA TYR A 2 -32.54 -9.43 -10.95
C TYR A 2 -32.75 -7.95 -10.69
N GLU A 3 -33.20 -7.63 -9.48
CA GLU A 3 -33.37 -6.26 -9.02
C GLU A 3 -32.03 -5.66 -8.61
N ASP A 4 -31.88 -4.40 -8.94
CA ASP A 4 -30.73 -3.51 -8.72
C ASP A 4 -30.17 -3.57 -7.31
N SER A 5 -28.90 -3.96 -7.20
CA SER A 5 -28.10 -3.67 -6.01
C SER A 5 -27.62 -2.21 -6.07
N PRO A 6 -27.79 -1.43 -4.99
CA PRO A 6 -27.34 -0.04 -4.98
C PRO A 6 -25.81 0.03 -5.09
N GLY A 7 -25.33 0.75 -6.08
CA GLY A 7 -23.93 1.08 -6.26
C GLY A 7 -23.36 1.84 -5.06
N PRO A 8 -22.03 1.83 -4.87
CA PRO A 8 -21.37 2.43 -3.71
C PRO A 8 -21.70 3.92 -3.61
N GLY A 9 -22.21 4.32 -2.44
CA GLY A 9 -22.66 5.66 -2.13
C GLY A 9 -21.61 6.71 -2.49
N ARG A 10 -22.03 7.74 -3.21
CA ARG A 10 -21.24 8.93 -3.51
C ARG A 10 -20.83 9.59 -2.18
N LEU A 11 -19.53 9.60 -1.90
CA LEU A 11 -18.97 10.42 -0.86
C LEU A 11 -19.13 11.89 -1.27
N ALA A 12 -19.85 12.66 -0.46
CA ALA A 12 -20.02 14.09 -0.65
C ALA A 12 -18.65 14.78 -0.46
N GLY A 13 -18.18 15.48 -1.50
CA GLY A 13 -17.03 16.37 -1.42
C GLY A 13 -15.87 16.10 -2.38
N VAL A 14 -15.80 14.95 -3.07
CA VAL A 14 -14.81 14.74 -4.12
C VAL A 14 -15.51 14.97 -5.47
N THR A 15 -15.29 16.12 -6.08
CA THR A 15 -15.70 16.36 -7.46
C THR A 15 -14.90 15.39 -8.34
N SER A 16 -15.59 14.44 -8.98
CA SER A 16 -15.00 13.67 -10.08
C SER A 16 -14.43 14.66 -11.09
N PRO A 17 -13.18 14.48 -11.55
CA PRO A 17 -12.62 15.35 -12.57
C PRO A 17 -13.53 15.33 -13.79
N ASP A 18 -13.82 16.52 -14.31
CA ASP A 18 -14.58 16.66 -15.56
C ASP A 18 -13.83 15.93 -16.68
N ARG A 19 -14.55 15.23 -17.56
CA ARG A 19 -13.98 14.55 -18.74
C ARG A 19 -13.03 15.49 -19.53
N ALA A 20 -13.37 16.76 -19.63
CA ALA A 20 -12.57 17.79 -20.28
C ALA A 20 -11.22 18.03 -19.58
N GLY A 21 -11.15 17.92 -18.26
CA GLY A 21 -9.90 18.08 -17.49
C GLY A 21 -8.98 16.87 -17.53
N LEU A 22 -9.52 15.68 -17.81
CA LEU A 22 -8.75 14.42 -17.91
C LEU A 22 -8.12 14.25 -19.30
N LEU A 23 -8.81 14.68 -20.34
CA LEU A 23 -8.40 14.52 -21.74
C LEU A 23 -8.41 15.88 -22.47
N ASP A 24 -7.54 16.78 -22.02
CA ASP A 24 -7.29 18.03 -22.76
C ASP A 24 -6.62 17.77 -24.12
N ALA A 25 -6.58 18.79 -24.99
CA ALA A 25 -6.04 18.67 -26.34
C ALA A 25 -4.58 18.20 -26.38
N ALA A 26 -3.76 18.61 -25.41
CA ALA A 26 -2.37 18.20 -25.29
C ALA A 26 -2.25 16.71 -24.95
N THR A 27 -3.02 16.26 -23.95
CA THR A 27 -3.08 14.84 -23.54
C THR A 27 -3.64 13.97 -24.68
N HIS A 28 -4.69 14.40 -25.36
CA HIS A 28 -5.23 13.69 -26.51
C HIS A 28 -4.18 13.55 -27.64
N THR A 29 -3.47 14.62 -27.96
CA THR A 29 -2.40 14.59 -28.95
C THR A 29 -1.27 13.66 -28.56
N TRP A 30 -0.86 13.68 -27.29
CA TRP A 30 0.17 12.78 -26.77
C TRP A 30 -0.27 11.31 -26.85
N LEU A 31 -1.51 11.00 -26.45
CA LEU A 31 -2.06 9.65 -26.55
C LEU A 31 -2.04 9.12 -27.97
N THR A 32 -2.56 9.89 -28.94
CA THR A 32 -2.74 9.44 -30.33
C THR A 32 -1.45 9.42 -31.13
N ARG A 33 -0.48 10.28 -30.82
CA ARG A 33 0.78 10.37 -31.59
C ARG A 33 1.94 9.60 -30.96
N HIS A 34 1.97 9.46 -29.64
CA HIS A 34 3.14 8.92 -28.93
C HIS A 34 2.81 7.67 -28.10
N ALA A 35 1.73 7.68 -27.32
CA ALA A 35 1.44 6.59 -26.42
C ALA A 35 0.77 5.40 -27.11
N LEU A 36 -0.20 5.67 -28.01
CA LEU A 36 -1.00 4.69 -28.73
C LEU A 36 -1.08 5.10 -30.23
N PRO A 37 0.06 5.16 -30.96
CA PRO A 37 0.08 5.58 -32.34
C PRO A 37 -0.78 4.65 -33.21
N GLY A 38 -1.65 5.25 -34.03
CA GLY A 38 -2.57 4.49 -34.90
C GLY A 38 -3.79 3.90 -34.21
N ALA A 39 -3.92 4.01 -32.89
CA ALA A 39 -5.11 3.57 -32.20
C ALA A 39 -6.23 4.62 -32.26
N ARG A 40 -7.47 4.14 -32.37
CA ARG A 40 -8.67 4.94 -32.21
C ARG A 40 -9.12 4.89 -30.76
N LEU A 41 -9.21 6.03 -30.10
CA LEU A 41 -9.80 6.13 -28.78
C LEU A 41 -11.33 6.06 -28.87
N HIS A 42 -11.96 5.17 -28.12
CA HIS A 42 -13.42 4.98 -28.09
C HIS A 42 -14.06 5.63 -26.88
N GLU A 43 -13.55 5.32 -25.69
CA GLU A 43 -14.15 5.75 -24.42
C GLU A 43 -13.07 6.27 -23.48
N VAL A 44 -13.46 7.24 -22.67
CA VAL A 44 -12.65 7.82 -21.59
C VAL A 44 -13.56 8.02 -20.39
N ASP A 45 -13.41 7.20 -19.38
CA ASP A 45 -14.23 7.25 -18.19
C ASP A 45 -13.40 7.56 -16.96
N PRO A 46 -13.79 8.57 -16.15
CA PRO A 46 -13.11 8.83 -14.89
C PRO A 46 -13.15 7.59 -14.00
N LEU A 47 -11.99 7.19 -13.45
CA LEU A 47 -11.93 6.14 -12.45
C LEU A 47 -12.10 6.77 -11.06
N PRO A 48 -13.19 6.44 -10.34
CA PRO A 48 -13.38 6.90 -8.97
C PRO A 48 -12.36 6.26 -8.02
N GLY A 49 -11.94 6.98 -6.99
CA GLY A 49 -11.10 6.44 -5.91
C GLY A 49 -9.65 6.87 -5.89
N GLY A 50 -9.17 7.64 -6.86
CA GLY A 50 -7.86 8.29 -6.79
C GLY A 50 -7.91 9.54 -5.90
N PHE A 51 -7.58 9.43 -4.61
CA PHE A 51 -7.59 10.60 -3.70
C PHE A 51 -6.52 11.64 -4.06
N THR A 52 -5.47 11.22 -4.76
CA THR A 52 -4.26 12.02 -4.97
C THR A 52 -4.07 12.46 -6.40
N ASN A 53 -4.43 11.63 -7.37
CA ASN A 53 -4.17 11.83 -8.79
C ASN A 53 -5.46 11.69 -9.60
N ASP A 54 -5.50 12.33 -10.77
CA ASP A 54 -6.59 12.14 -11.70
C ASP A 54 -6.39 10.84 -12.48
N MET A 55 -7.40 9.97 -12.51
CA MET A 55 -7.33 8.69 -13.19
C MET A 55 -8.50 8.52 -14.16
N ALA A 56 -8.22 7.93 -15.32
CA ALA A 56 -9.24 7.56 -16.30
C ALA A 56 -8.99 6.18 -16.89
N LEU A 57 -10.07 5.44 -17.12
CA LEU A 57 -10.07 4.24 -17.95
C LEU A 57 -10.22 4.68 -19.41
N LEU A 58 -9.31 4.21 -20.26
CA LEU A 58 -9.34 4.43 -21.69
C LEU A 58 -9.62 3.10 -22.39
N THR A 59 -10.49 3.14 -23.38
CA THR A 59 -10.67 2.04 -24.34
C THR A 59 -10.17 2.50 -25.71
N ALA A 60 -9.23 1.75 -26.28
CA ALA A 60 -8.63 2.07 -27.57
C ALA A 60 -8.54 0.84 -28.47
N GLN A 61 -8.73 1.02 -29.78
CA GLN A 61 -8.67 -0.03 -30.79
C GLN A 61 -7.51 0.26 -31.75
N HIS A 62 -6.56 -0.65 -31.85
CA HIS A 62 -5.58 -0.68 -32.91
C HIS A 62 -6.14 -1.39 -34.15
N ALA A 63 -5.75 -0.96 -35.34
CA ALA A 63 -6.29 -1.52 -36.59
C ALA A 63 -6.03 -3.03 -36.73
N ASP A 64 -4.89 -3.51 -36.23
CA ASP A 64 -4.46 -4.90 -36.33
C ASP A 64 -4.78 -5.73 -35.08
N ALA A 65 -5.42 -5.15 -34.07
CA ALA A 65 -5.78 -5.88 -32.84
C ALA A 65 -7.13 -6.59 -32.96
N PRO A 66 -7.30 -7.78 -32.36
CA PRO A 66 -8.52 -8.56 -32.47
C PRO A 66 -9.73 -7.91 -31.74
N GLY A 67 -9.48 -6.90 -30.93
CA GLY A 67 -10.52 -6.18 -30.18
C GLY A 67 -9.97 -4.94 -29.47
N PRO A 68 -10.85 -4.16 -28.83
CA PRO A 68 -10.43 -3.00 -28.07
C PRO A 68 -9.61 -3.41 -26.85
N GLU A 69 -8.57 -2.64 -26.57
CA GLU A 69 -7.71 -2.79 -25.40
C GLU A 69 -8.03 -1.70 -24.37
N ARG A 70 -7.84 -2.02 -23.10
CA ARG A 70 -8.10 -1.10 -21.99
C ARG A 70 -6.80 -0.62 -21.36
N TYR A 71 -6.78 0.65 -21.01
CA TYR A 71 -5.64 1.33 -20.41
C TYR A 71 -6.09 2.20 -19.25
N VAL A 72 -5.17 2.50 -18.35
CA VAL A 72 -5.39 3.50 -17.30
C VAL A 72 -4.45 4.67 -17.53
N LEU A 73 -5.04 5.86 -17.63
CA LEU A 73 -4.34 7.13 -17.66
C LEU A 73 -4.29 7.69 -16.24
N ARG A 74 -3.09 7.99 -15.74
CA ARG A 74 -2.87 8.65 -14.45
C ARG A 74 -2.20 10.00 -14.70
N ARG A 75 -2.82 11.08 -14.24
CA ARG A 75 -2.27 12.43 -14.29
C ARG A 75 -1.96 12.91 -12.89
N TYR A 76 -0.70 13.20 -12.63
CA TYR A 76 -0.22 13.55 -11.30
C TYR A 76 -0.62 14.98 -10.95
N ARG A 77 -1.11 15.17 -9.74
CA ARG A 77 -1.38 16.48 -9.16
C ARG A 77 -0.17 16.97 -8.37
N PRO A 78 0.05 18.30 -8.23
CA PRO A 78 1.02 18.81 -7.27
C PRO A 78 0.71 18.25 -5.88
N SER A 79 1.73 17.65 -5.24
CA SER A 79 1.53 17.03 -3.92
C SER A 79 1.53 18.08 -2.82
N GLY A 80 0.41 18.18 -2.10
CA GLY A 80 0.31 18.85 -0.80
C GLY A 80 0.32 17.85 0.38
N SER A 81 0.69 16.59 0.15
CA SER A 81 0.63 15.52 1.13
C SER A 81 1.74 15.65 2.19
N ARG A 82 1.41 15.30 3.44
CA ARG A 82 2.36 15.18 4.56
C ARG A 82 3.38 14.05 4.37
N VAL A 83 2.99 13.02 3.64
CA VAL A 83 3.86 11.90 3.27
C VAL A 83 4.38 12.16 1.87
N PRO A 84 5.70 12.17 1.67
CA PRO A 84 6.28 12.30 0.34
C PRO A 84 5.75 11.19 -0.58
N ARG A 85 5.26 11.59 -1.76
CA ARG A 85 4.78 10.65 -2.77
C ARG A 85 5.75 10.62 -3.93
N ASN A 86 5.85 9.45 -4.53
CA ASN A 86 6.70 9.26 -5.70
C ASN A 86 6.21 10.11 -6.88
N THR A 87 7.16 10.69 -7.58
CA THR A 87 6.88 11.35 -8.87
C THR A 87 6.55 10.31 -9.93
N CYS A 88 5.98 10.73 -11.04
CA CYS A 88 5.74 9.86 -12.19
C CYS A 88 7.02 9.12 -12.64
N ALA A 89 8.16 9.82 -12.70
CA ALA A 89 9.45 9.22 -13.07
C ALA A 89 9.89 8.11 -12.09
N VAL A 90 9.72 8.33 -10.80
CA VAL A 90 10.04 7.35 -9.76
C VAL A 90 9.11 6.15 -9.84
N GLU A 91 7.79 6.36 -9.99
CA GLU A 91 6.83 5.27 -10.09
C GLU A 91 7.09 4.37 -11.31
N VAL A 92 7.40 4.95 -12.46
CA VAL A 92 7.81 4.19 -13.66
C VAL A 92 9.05 3.34 -13.38
N ALA A 93 10.06 3.89 -12.72
CA ALA A 93 11.28 3.15 -12.36
C ALA A 93 11.01 2.03 -11.34
N VAL A 94 10.14 2.26 -10.35
CA VAL A 94 9.71 1.25 -9.37
C VAL A 94 8.99 0.11 -10.07
N LEU A 95 8.02 0.39 -10.95
CA LEU A 95 7.28 -0.61 -11.71
C LEU A 95 8.22 -1.46 -12.57
N ALA A 96 9.16 -0.83 -13.28
CA ALA A 96 10.17 -1.54 -14.08
C ALA A 96 11.07 -2.44 -13.21
N ARG A 97 11.51 -1.95 -12.05
CA ARG A 97 12.36 -2.72 -11.13
C ARG A 97 11.60 -3.90 -10.51
N ALA A 98 10.34 -3.72 -10.17
CA ALA A 98 9.46 -4.76 -9.63
C ALA A 98 9.18 -5.83 -10.70
N ALA A 99 8.81 -5.43 -11.92
CA ALA A 99 8.58 -6.32 -13.05
C ALA A 99 9.80 -7.20 -13.37
N ALA A 100 11.02 -6.61 -13.34
CA ALA A 100 12.28 -7.34 -13.54
C ALA A 100 12.54 -8.44 -12.47
N ARG A 101 11.78 -8.47 -11.39
CA ARG A 101 11.79 -9.49 -10.33
C ARG A 101 10.53 -10.35 -10.33
N SER A 102 9.80 -10.34 -11.44
CA SER A 102 8.55 -11.10 -11.60
C SER A 102 7.49 -10.76 -10.56
N VAL A 103 7.51 -9.53 -10.05
CA VAL A 103 6.38 -9.00 -9.29
C VAL A 103 5.27 -8.68 -10.29
N PRO A 104 4.04 -9.17 -10.11
CA PRO A 104 2.93 -8.81 -10.97
C PRO A 104 2.58 -7.33 -10.76
N VAL A 105 2.85 -6.52 -11.75
CA VAL A 105 2.57 -5.08 -11.79
C VAL A 105 1.91 -4.72 -13.13
N THR A 106 1.30 -3.56 -13.20
CA THR A 106 0.76 -3.04 -14.45
C THR A 106 1.89 -2.73 -15.44
N ALA A 107 1.70 -3.09 -16.72
CA ALA A 107 2.67 -2.78 -17.76
C ALA A 107 2.58 -1.31 -18.16
N VAL A 108 3.66 -0.56 -17.98
CA VAL A 108 3.77 0.81 -18.46
C VAL A 108 3.79 0.80 -20.00
N VAL A 109 2.90 1.56 -20.61
CA VAL A 109 2.79 1.72 -22.07
C VAL A 109 3.58 2.96 -22.52
N ALA A 110 3.34 4.09 -21.85
CA ALA A 110 4.03 5.33 -22.13
C ALA A 110 4.02 6.25 -20.90
N SER A 111 4.94 7.17 -20.82
CA SER A 111 4.97 8.18 -19.77
C SER A 111 5.47 9.52 -20.28
N ASP A 112 4.94 10.60 -19.72
CA ASP A 112 5.48 11.97 -19.81
C ASP A 112 5.81 12.43 -18.37
N PRO A 113 6.98 12.01 -17.82
CA PRO A 113 7.27 12.15 -16.40
C PRO A 113 7.37 13.60 -15.92
N HIS A 114 7.61 14.54 -16.85
CA HIS A 114 7.78 15.96 -16.55
C HIS A 114 6.63 16.83 -17.07
N GLY A 115 5.63 16.22 -17.72
CA GLY A 115 4.49 16.95 -18.28
C GLY A 115 4.82 17.84 -19.47
N ARG A 116 5.92 17.56 -20.19
CA ARG A 116 6.37 18.41 -21.31
C ARG A 116 5.42 18.37 -22.50
N ALA A 117 4.80 17.23 -22.73
CA ALA A 117 3.85 17.02 -23.81
C ALA A 117 2.39 17.17 -23.37
N THR A 118 2.08 16.82 -22.14
CA THR A 118 0.70 16.72 -21.60
C THR A 118 0.34 17.86 -20.63
N GLY A 119 1.29 18.79 -20.36
CA GLY A 119 1.11 19.89 -19.42
C GLY A 119 1.19 19.48 -17.94
N ARG A 120 1.10 18.18 -17.62
CA ARG A 120 1.29 17.62 -16.27
C ARG A 120 1.96 16.24 -16.35
N PRO A 121 2.74 15.81 -15.35
CA PRO A 121 3.29 14.45 -15.33
C PRO A 121 2.17 13.43 -15.54
N THR A 122 2.37 12.54 -16.53
CA THR A 122 1.32 11.62 -17.00
C THR A 122 1.91 10.22 -17.23
N LEU A 123 1.17 9.21 -16.84
CA LEU A 123 1.52 7.80 -17.00
C LEU A 123 0.34 7.06 -17.63
N LEU A 124 0.62 6.29 -18.67
CA LEU A 124 -0.31 5.35 -19.28
C LEU A 124 0.18 3.93 -19.05
N TYR A 125 -0.66 3.09 -18.50
CA TYR A 125 -0.38 1.68 -18.31
C TYR A 125 -1.56 0.80 -18.74
N ARG A 126 -1.29 -0.47 -19.05
CA ARG A 126 -2.35 -1.41 -19.41
C ARG A 126 -3.29 -1.63 -18.23
N PHE A 127 -4.57 -1.66 -18.50
CA PHE A 127 -5.54 -2.12 -17.52
C PHE A 127 -5.31 -3.61 -17.23
N VAL A 128 -5.39 -3.98 -15.96
CA VAL A 128 -5.27 -5.37 -15.53
C VAL A 128 -6.64 -5.83 -15.02
N ASP A 129 -7.15 -6.89 -15.62
CA ASP A 129 -8.33 -7.58 -15.12
C ASP A 129 -8.00 -8.32 -13.83
N GLY A 130 -8.94 -8.29 -12.90
CA GLY A 130 -8.79 -8.96 -11.61
C GLY A 130 -9.85 -8.48 -10.61
N ILE A 131 -9.98 -9.24 -9.54
CA ILE A 131 -10.88 -8.92 -8.44
C ILE A 131 -10.03 -8.32 -7.31
N PRO A 132 -10.38 -7.18 -6.71
CA PRO A 132 -9.69 -6.70 -5.53
C PRO A 132 -9.70 -7.75 -4.42
N LEU A 133 -8.54 -8.01 -3.83
CA LEU A 133 -8.41 -8.98 -2.73
C LEU A 133 -9.36 -8.64 -1.58
N SER A 134 -9.62 -7.33 -1.35
CA SER A 134 -10.58 -6.88 -0.33
C SER A 134 -11.99 -7.41 -0.57
N GLN A 135 -12.44 -7.48 -1.81
CA GLN A 135 -13.73 -8.04 -2.18
C GLN A 135 -13.77 -9.55 -1.92
N VAL A 136 -12.76 -10.29 -2.40
CA VAL A 136 -12.69 -11.74 -2.18
C VAL A 136 -12.68 -12.09 -0.69
N LEU A 137 -11.98 -11.31 0.14
CA LEU A 137 -11.95 -11.52 1.59
C LEU A 137 -13.29 -11.19 2.25
N ALA A 138 -14.01 -10.18 1.77
CA ALA A 138 -15.33 -9.81 2.26
C ALA A 138 -16.39 -10.88 1.92
N ASP A 139 -16.26 -11.53 0.75
CA ASP A 139 -17.15 -12.61 0.31
C ASP A 139 -16.97 -13.91 1.13
N GLY A 140 -15.98 -13.98 2.00
CA GLY A 140 -15.78 -15.07 2.95
C GLY A 140 -15.38 -16.41 2.31
N PRO A 141 -14.22 -16.49 1.65
CA PRO A 141 -13.78 -17.72 0.98
C PRO A 141 -13.59 -18.87 1.97
N VAL A 142 -13.90 -20.10 1.55
CA VAL A 142 -13.69 -21.29 2.40
C VAL A 142 -12.22 -21.44 2.80
N SER A 143 -11.96 -22.10 3.93
CA SER A 143 -10.63 -22.12 4.58
C SER A 143 -9.49 -22.58 3.66
N GLY A 144 -9.72 -23.57 2.79
CA GLY A 144 -8.70 -24.05 1.83
C GLY A 144 -8.35 -22.99 0.79
N GLU A 145 -9.35 -22.32 0.22
CA GLU A 145 -9.18 -21.23 -0.73
C GLU A 145 -8.54 -20.01 -0.09
N ALA A 146 -9.00 -19.62 1.11
CA ALA A 146 -8.41 -18.53 1.86
C ALA A 146 -6.92 -18.74 2.13
N ARG A 147 -6.52 -19.98 2.46
CA ARG A 147 -5.11 -20.34 2.64
C ARG A 147 -4.31 -20.23 1.35
N SER A 148 -4.81 -20.80 0.26
CA SER A 148 -4.16 -20.74 -1.06
C SER A 148 -4.01 -19.29 -1.55
N LEU A 149 -5.07 -18.48 -1.40
CA LEU A 149 -5.06 -17.06 -1.71
C LEU A 149 -3.99 -16.33 -0.89
N GLY A 150 -3.95 -16.56 0.42
CA GLY A 150 -2.92 -16.01 1.28
C GLY A 150 -1.51 -16.39 0.84
N GLN A 151 -1.28 -17.66 0.50
CA GLN A 151 0.02 -18.13 0.01
C GLN A 151 0.45 -17.40 -1.26
N ALA A 152 -0.45 -17.20 -2.22
CA ALA A 152 -0.17 -16.46 -3.45
C ALA A 152 0.24 -15.00 -3.14
N VAL A 153 -0.51 -14.32 -2.29
CA VAL A 153 -0.24 -12.93 -1.90
C VAL A 153 1.08 -12.80 -1.12
N GLY A 154 1.33 -13.69 -0.16
CA GLY A 154 2.58 -13.69 0.62
C GLY A 154 3.82 -13.97 -0.24
N ALA A 155 3.69 -14.85 -1.23
CA ALA A 155 4.78 -15.13 -2.18
C ALA A 155 5.11 -13.91 -3.07
N VAL A 156 4.10 -13.09 -3.42
CA VAL A 156 4.32 -11.83 -4.14
C VAL A 156 5.05 -10.83 -3.25
N LEU A 157 4.63 -10.65 -2.01
CA LEU A 157 5.34 -9.77 -1.09
C LEU A 157 6.81 -10.18 -0.89
N ALA A 158 7.08 -11.48 -0.80
CA ALA A 158 8.46 -11.96 -0.72
C ALA A 158 9.27 -11.59 -1.98
N ARG A 159 8.66 -11.59 -3.18
CA ARG A 159 9.33 -11.13 -4.42
C ARG A 159 9.61 -9.64 -4.39
N ILE A 160 8.69 -8.81 -3.90
CA ILE A 160 8.91 -7.37 -3.69
C ILE A 160 10.12 -7.16 -2.77
N GLY A 161 10.16 -7.82 -1.62
CA GLY A 161 11.25 -7.74 -0.65
C GLY A 161 12.61 -8.23 -1.15
N ARG A 162 12.67 -8.96 -2.28
CA ARG A 162 13.92 -9.35 -2.93
C ARG A 162 14.52 -8.29 -3.86
N VAL A 163 13.78 -7.25 -4.19
CA VAL A 163 14.32 -6.09 -4.90
C VAL A 163 15.22 -5.33 -3.95
N ARG A 164 16.54 -5.37 -4.19
CA ARG A 164 17.55 -4.68 -3.34
C ARG A 164 17.88 -3.32 -3.92
N LEU A 165 18.04 -2.35 -3.03
CA LEU A 165 18.31 -0.96 -3.32
C LEU A 165 19.62 -0.53 -2.64
N PRO A 166 20.25 0.58 -3.05
CA PRO A 166 21.57 0.96 -2.55
C PRO A 166 21.62 1.21 -1.04
N ARG A 167 20.59 1.89 -0.50
CA ARG A 167 20.44 2.27 0.91
C ARG A 167 18.97 2.43 1.28
N PRO A 168 18.60 2.43 2.58
CA PRO A 168 17.24 2.75 3.02
C PRO A 168 16.90 4.23 2.79
N GLY A 169 15.62 4.53 2.61
CA GLY A 169 15.08 5.88 2.50
C GLY A 169 14.10 6.06 1.34
N ALA A 170 13.49 7.25 1.26
CA ALA A 170 12.61 7.66 0.17
C ALA A 170 13.41 7.89 -1.11
N PHE A 171 12.78 7.67 -2.26
CA PHE A 171 13.43 7.88 -3.55
C PHE A 171 13.46 9.36 -3.92
N GLY A 172 14.65 9.88 -4.28
CA GLY A 172 14.79 11.24 -4.76
C GLY A 172 14.47 11.40 -6.25
N ASP A 173 14.78 10.36 -7.05
CA ASP A 173 14.60 10.36 -8.50
C ASP A 173 14.42 8.95 -9.08
N ALA A 174 14.35 8.85 -10.40
CA ALA A 174 14.17 7.61 -11.16
C ALA A 174 15.35 6.62 -11.07
N SER A 175 16.49 6.99 -10.50
CA SER A 175 17.58 6.05 -10.22
C SER A 175 17.24 5.11 -9.06
N LEU A 176 16.21 5.43 -8.30
CA LEU A 176 15.80 4.78 -7.04
C LEU A 176 16.90 4.82 -5.99
N ALA A 177 17.80 5.77 -6.08
CA ALA A 177 18.75 6.08 -5.02
C ALA A 177 18.04 6.99 -3.99
N PRO A 178 17.95 6.58 -2.72
CA PRO A 178 17.38 7.44 -1.70
C PRO A 178 18.20 8.71 -1.53
N ALA A 179 17.54 9.87 -1.49
CA ALA A 179 18.18 11.13 -1.20
C ALA A 179 18.71 11.14 0.24
N PRO A 180 19.90 11.73 0.53
CA PRO A 180 20.46 11.75 1.87
C PRO A 180 19.58 12.46 2.89
N GLU A 181 18.84 13.47 2.47
CA GLU A 181 18.05 14.37 3.31
C GLU A 181 16.55 14.04 3.32
N GLU A 182 16.07 13.23 2.37
CA GLU A 182 14.68 12.77 2.27
C GLU A 182 14.46 11.41 2.92
N ALA A 183 15.26 11.07 3.91
CA ALA A 183 14.96 9.89 4.69
C ALA A 183 13.50 10.03 5.16
N VAL A 184 12.62 9.16 4.68
CA VAL A 184 11.39 8.88 5.43
C VAL A 184 11.91 8.77 6.86
N PRO A 185 11.37 9.50 7.82
CA PRO A 185 11.92 9.52 9.18
C PRO A 185 11.62 8.19 9.87
N LEU A 186 12.15 7.10 9.28
CA LEU A 186 11.99 5.73 9.76
C LEU A 186 12.63 5.55 11.14
N GLY A 187 13.51 6.46 11.53
CA GLY A 187 14.10 6.51 12.86
C GLY A 187 13.33 7.37 13.87
N ASP A 188 12.42 8.23 13.40
CA ASP A 188 11.69 9.20 14.25
C ASP A 188 10.18 8.99 14.19
N LEU A 189 9.70 7.82 14.59
CA LEU A 189 8.27 7.55 14.71
C LEU A 189 7.57 8.50 15.69
N PRO A 190 8.13 8.86 16.88
CA PRO A 190 7.50 9.84 17.75
C PRO A 190 7.30 11.19 17.09
N GLY A 191 8.33 11.76 16.46
CA GLY A 191 8.22 13.04 15.77
C GLY A 191 7.26 12.98 14.57
N PHE A 192 7.20 11.87 13.84
CA PHE A 192 6.20 11.68 12.78
C PHE A 192 4.77 11.72 13.32
N VAL A 193 4.49 10.99 14.39
CA VAL A 193 3.18 10.97 15.06
C VAL A 193 2.82 12.37 15.56
N ASP A 194 3.75 13.08 16.18
CA ASP A 194 3.49 14.43 16.68
C ASP A 194 3.21 15.42 15.54
N ARG A 195 3.89 15.30 14.39
CA ARG A 195 3.57 16.10 13.19
C ARG A 195 2.17 15.77 12.64
N CYS A 196 1.79 14.50 12.58
CA CYS A 196 0.44 14.11 12.18
C CYS A 196 -0.62 14.74 13.11
N LEU A 197 -0.42 14.65 14.42
CA LEU A 197 -1.35 15.18 15.42
C LEU A 197 -1.39 16.72 15.45
N ALA A 198 -0.29 17.40 15.15
CA ALA A 198 -0.24 18.87 15.11
C ALA A 198 -1.11 19.46 13.99
N THR A 199 -1.25 18.75 12.87
CA THR A 199 -2.11 19.19 11.75
C THR A 199 -3.60 19.05 12.05
N GLU A 200 -3.99 18.28 13.06
CA GLU A 200 -5.37 18.14 13.53
C GLU A 200 -5.82 19.22 14.53
N ALA A 201 -4.97 20.13 14.94
CA ALA A 201 -5.30 21.16 15.95
C ALA A 201 -6.55 22.02 15.63
N GLY A 202 -7.25 21.74 14.53
CA GLY A 202 -8.50 22.35 14.07
C GLY A 202 -9.77 21.51 14.19
N GLY A 203 -9.76 20.34 14.87
CA GLY A 203 -10.99 19.59 15.16
C GLY A 203 -11.16 18.27 14.39
N GLY A 204 -10.08 17.52 14.18
CA GLY A 204 -10.15 16.16 13.60
C GLY A 204 -10.91 15.14 14.48
N PRO A 205 -11.24 13.95 13.94
CA PRO A 205 -12.07 12.96 14.63
C PRO A 205 -11.35 12.23 15.77
N LEU A 206 -10.04 12.42 15.94
CA LEU A 206 -9.23 11.68 16.91
C LEU A 206 -9.39 12.23 18.33
N SER A 207 -9.85 11.40 19.27
CA SER A 207 -9.97 11.80 20.68
C SER A 207 -8.60 11.99 21.34
N GLY A 208 -8.56 12.86 22.39
CA GLY A 208 -7.33 13.03 23.19
C GLY A 208 -6.80 11.71 23.78
N THR A 209 -7.70 10.79 24.12
CA THR A 209 -7.35 9.44 24.60
C THR A 209 -6.64 8.62 23.50
N ASP A 210 -7.20 8.58 22.29
CA ASP A 210 -6.62 7.86 21.17
C ASP A 210 -5.26 8.45 20.75
N ALA A 211 -5.14 9.78 20.73
CA ALA A 211 -3.88 10.49 20.53
C ALA A 211 -2.82 10.11 21.59
N GLY A 212 -3.26 10.01 22.86
CA GLY A 212 -2.41 9.54 23.97
C GLY A 212 -1.91 8.12 23.76
N VAL A 213 -2.77 7.19 23.33
CA VAL A 213 -2.41 5.80 22.99
C VAL A 213 -1.40 5.76 21.84
N LEU A 214 -1.66 6.50 20.76
CA LEU A 214 -0.78 6.56 19.60
C LEU A 214 0.62 7.06 19.98
N ARG A 215 0.71 8.17 20.74
CA ARG A 215 1.98 8.70 21.26
C ARG A 215 2.72 7.70 22.16
N ALA A 216 1.99 7.00 23.04
CA ALA A 216 2.58 6.03 23.95
C ALA A 216 3.19 4.83 23.18
N LEU A 217 2.51 4.37 22.13
CA LEU A 217 3.03 3.32 21.24
C LEU A 217 4.25 3.81 20.44
N ALA A 218 4.19 5.03 19.90
CA ALA A 218 5.26 5.63 19.11
C ALA A 218 6.56 5.80 19.92
N ARG A 219 6.48 6.31 21.16
CA ARG A 219 7.65 6.47 22.04
C ARG A 219 8.41 5.17 22.32
N ARG A 220 7.75 4.03 22.23
CA ARG A 220 8.38 2.70 22.38
C ARG A 220 8.97 2.14 21.08
N GLY A 221 8.72 2.82 19.94
CA GLY A 221 9.13 2.40 18.60
C GLY A 221 10.63 2.40 18.31
N PRO A 222 11.40 3.41 18.71
CA PRO A 222 12.78 3.60 18.24
C PRO A 222 13.70 2.38 18.38
N ARG A 223 13.61 1.64 19.51
CA ARG A 223 14.34 0.38 19.70
C ARG A 223 14.02 -0.70 18.67
N ALA A 224 12.72 -0.85 18.35
CA ALA A 224 12.27 -1.82 17.36
C ALA A 224 12.70 -1.41 15.95
N LEU A 225 12.60 -0.11 15.64
CA LEU A 225 12.98 0.44 14.34
C LEU A 225 14.47 0.34 14.08
N ALA A 226 15.32 0.51 15.10
CA ALA A 226 16.76 0.35 14.99
C ALA A 226 17.17 -1.05 14.47
N ALA A 227 16.40 -2.09 14.81
CA ALA A 227 16.68 -3.45 14.35
C ALA A 227 16.48 -3.66 12.83
N VAL A 228 15.77 -2.77 12.15
CA VAL A 228 15.46 -2.85 10.71
C VAL A 228 15.95 -1.64 9.92
N SER A 229 16.61 -0.69 10.58
CA SER A 229 17.05 0.59 9.97
C SER A 229 18.04 0.42 8.81
N GLY A 230 18.79 -0.68 8.77
CA GLY A 230 19.73 -1.01 7.68
C GLY A 230 19.11 -1.83 6.55
N GLU A 231 17.84 -2.22 6.64
CA GLU A 231 17.18 -2.97 5.59
C GLU A 231 16.90 -2.07 4.37
N ARG A 232 17.14 -2.61 3.17
CA ARG A 232 17.11 -1.88 1.90
C ARG A 232 16.41 -2.66 0.79
N SER A 233 15.32 -3.25 1.14
CA SER A 233 14.42 -3.89 0.18
C SER A 233 13.42 -2.86 -0.38
N LEU A 234 12.88 -3.13 -1.54
CA LEU A 234 11.71 -2.38 -2.00
C LEU A 234 10.54 -2.64 -1.04
N VAL A 235 9.91 -1.58 -0.61
CA VAL A 235 8.69 -1.56 0.19
C VAL A 235 7.63 -0.86 -0.62
N HIS A 236 6.44 -1.41 -0.66
CA HIS A 236 5.28 -0.80 -1.32
C HIS A 236 4.69 0.34 -0.48
N CYS A 237 4.72 0.17 0.84
CA CYS A 237 4.21 1.08 1.88
C CYS A 237 2.67 1.20 1.96
N ASP A 238 1.94 0.66 1.00
CA ASP A 238 0.48 0.53 1.04
C ASP A 238 0.03 -0.85 0.52
N PHE A 239 0.78 -1.91 0.88
CA PHE A 239 0.49 -3.29 0.49
C PHE A 239 -0.69 -3.84 1.30
N ASN A 240 -1.90 -3.52 0.89
CA ASN A 240 -3.14 -3.89 1.55
C ASN A 240 -4.13 -4.55 0.56
N PRO A 241 -5.21 -5.18 1.03
CA PRO A 241 -6.14 -5.90 0.16
C PRO A 241 -6.81 -5.06 -0.95
N LYS A 242 -6.88 -3.74 -0.84
CA LYS A 242 -7.45 -2.89 -1.89
C LYS A 242 -6.51 -2.75 -3.09
N ASN A 243 -5.19 -2.81 -2.83
CA ASN A 243 -4.14 -2.60 -3.82
C ASN A 243 -3.61 -3.91 -4.43
N VAL A 244 -4.23 -5.04 -4.13
CA VAL A 244 -3.86 -6.35 -4.70
C VAL A 244 -5.04 -6.86 -5.53
N LEU A 245 -4.83 -6.99 -6.85
CA LEU A 245 -5.77 -7.69 -7.73
C LEU A 245 -5.43 -9.17 -7.78
N VAL A 246 -6.45 -10.00 -7.69
CA VAL A 246 -6.33 -11.46 -7.77
C VAL A 246 -7.21 -12.02 -8.88
N GLU A 247 -6.84 -13.17 -9.38
CA GLU A 247 -7.57 -13.89 -10.42
C GLU A 247 -7.47 -15.40 -10.22
N ARG A 248 -8.28 -16.16 -10.95
CA ARG A 248 -8.12 -17.61 -11.02
C ARG A 248 -7.41 -18.00 -12.31
N ARG A 249 -6.27 -18.66 -12.16
CA ARG A 249 -5.51 -19.27 -13.26
C ARG A 249 -5.50 -20.78 -13.10
N ALA A 250 -6.05 -21.52 -14.05
CA ALA A 250 -6.17 -22.98 -13.96
C ALA A 250 -6.76 -23.46 -12.62
N GLY A 251 -7.77 -22.77 -12.12
CA GLY A 251 -8.44 -23.10 -10.86
C GLY A 251 -7.72 -22.67 -9.57
N GLN A 252 -6.50 -22.15 -9.67
CA GLN A 252 -5.71 -21.69 -8.53
C GLN A 252 -5.75 -20.16 -8.41
N TRP A 253 -5.71 -19.65 -7.18
CA TRP A 253 -5.57 -18.22 -6.94
C TRP A 253 -4.17 -17.73 -7.32
N ALA A 254 -4.12 -16.65 -8.07
CA ALA A 254 -2.91 -15.92 -8.42
C ALA A 254 -3.11 -14.42 -8.21
N VAL A 255 -2.03 -13.70 -7.94
CA VAL A 255 -2.04 -12.23 -7.94
C VAL A 255 -1.90 -11.77 -9.39
N ALA A 256 -2.89 -11.03 -9.89
CA ALA A 256 -2.90 -10.44 -11.22
C ALA A 256 -2.03 -9.18 -11.27
N ALA A 257 -2.16 -8.28 -10.27
CA ALA A 257 -1.32 -7.10 -10.13
C ALA A 257 -1.27 -6.59 -8.68
N VAL A 258 -0.18 -5.89 -8.36
CA VAL A 258 -0.08 -4.99 -7.22
C VAL A 258 -0.14 -3.56 -7.76
N LEU A 259 -1.08 -2.77 -7.24
CA LEU A 259 -1.42 -1.43 -7.69
C LEU A 259 -0.89 -0.37 -6.73
N ASP A 260 -0.81 0.87 -7.20
CA ASP A 260 -0.58 2.08 -6.40
C ASP A 260 0.76 2.14 -5.65
N TRP A 261 1.84 2.30 -6.44
CA TRP A 261 3.22 2.34 -5.95
C TRP A 261 3.70 3.74 -5.54
N GLU A 262 2.79 4.69 -5.38
CA GLU A 262 3.13 6.10 -5.12
C GLU A 262 3.82 6.35 -3.77
N LEU A 263 3.70 5.41 -2.82
CA LEU A 263 4.34 5.48 -1.50
C LEU A 263 5.59 4.58 -1.38
N ALA A 264 6.00 3.92 -2.47
CA ALA A 264 7.12 2.98 -2.42
C ALA A 264 8.44 3.66 -2.02
N PHE A 265 9.23 2.95 -1.23
CA PHE A 265 10.53 3.40 -0.76
C PHE A 265 11.48 2.22 -0.50
N SER A 266 12.70 2.48 -0.03
CA SER A 266 13.68 1.46 0.36
C SER A 266 13.70 1.25 1.87
N GLY A 267 13.39 0.02 2.33
CA GLY A 267 13.32 -0.26 3.76
C GLY A 267 13.09 -1.74 4.09
N SER A 268 12.42 -1.99 5.22
CA SER A 268 12.09 -3.33 5.67
C SER A 268 10.77 -3.84 5.07
N PRO A 269 10.73 -5.04 4.48
CA PRO A 269 9.48 -5.67 4.02
C PRO A 269 8.44 -5.86 5.13
N LEU A 270 8.83 -5.74 6.39
CA LEU A 270 7.90 -5.82 7.53
C LEU A 270 6.91 -4.65 7.57
N PHE A 271 7.16 -3.53 6.88
CA PHE A 271 6.15 -2.50 6.63
C PHE A 271 4.93 -3.08 5.92
N ASP A 272 5.18 -3.75 4.81
CA ASP A 272 4.12 -4.33 3.99
C ASP A 272 3.43 -5.52 4.67
N VAL A 273 4.17 -6.27 5.50
CA VAL A 273 3.55 -7.28 6.39
C VAL A 273 2.60 -6.59 7.38
N GLY A 274 3.00 -5.46 7.94
CA GLY A 274 2.15 -4.66 8.84
C GLY A 274 0.89 -4.14 8.13
N ASN A 275 1.04 -3.55 6.97
CA ASN A 275 -0.07 -3.04 6.17
C ASN A 275 -1.09 -4.14 5.82
N MET A 276 -0.63 -5.30 5.33
CA MET A 276 -1.51 -6.41 4.98
C MET A 276 -2.25 -6.94 6.22
N LEU A 277 -1.59 -7.00 7.36
CA LEU A 277 -2.14 -7.59 8.57
C LEU A 277 -2.81 -6.57 9.52
N ARG A 278 -2.89 -5.29 9.16
CA ARG A 278 -3.52 -4.23 9.98
C ARG A 278 -4.93 -4.61 10.43
N PHE A 279 -5.72 -5.15 9.52
CA PHE A 279 -7.09 -5.58 9.77
C PHE A 279 -7.26 -7.11 9.74
N ALA A 280 -6.22 -7.86 10.08
CA ALA A 280 -6.24 -9.33 10.00
C ALA A 280 -7.33 -9.99 10.87
N HIS A 281 -7.87 -9.28 11.86
CA HIS A 281 -8.99 -9.76 12.67
C HIS A 281 -10.33 -9.80 11.90
N GLU A 282 -10.41 -9.14 10.77
CA GLU A 282 -11.56 -9.15 9.86
C GLU A 282 -11.42 -10.21 8.75
N TYR A 283 -10.23 -10.84 8.62
CA TYR A 283 -9.98 -11.83 7.58
C TYR A 283 -10.16 -13.26 8.08
N PRO A 284 -10.48 -14.21 7.19
CA PRO A 284 -10.42 -15.62 7.55
C PRO A 284 -9.03 -15.98 8.12
N PRO A 285 -8.93 -16.64 9.28
CA PRO A 285 -7.63 -16.99 9.88
C PRO A 285 -6.72 -17.81 8.96
N ALA A 286 -7.33 -18.61 8.08
CA ALA A 286 -6.63 -19.39 7.07
C ALA A 286 -5.88 -18.50 6.05
N PHE A 287 -6.43 -17.34 5.69
CA PHE A 287 -5.75 -16.37 4.83
C PHE A 287 -4.46 -15.85 5.48
N THR A 288 -4.54 -15.38 6.72
CA THR A 288 -3.38 -14.88 7.46
C THR A 288 -2.29 -15.95 7.60
N THR A 289 -2.70 -17.19 7.89
CA THR A 289 -1.78 -18.33 7.96
C THR A 289 -1.11 -18.59 6.62
N GLY A 290 -1.90 -18.62 5.54
CA GLY A 290 -1.40 -18.79 4.17
C GLY A 290 -0.45 -17.67 3.77
N PHE A 291 -0.79 -16.41 4.04
CA PHE A 291 0.04 -15.24 3.74
C PHE A 291 1.44 -15.35 4.37
N LEU A 292 1.51 -15.70 5.64
CA LEU A 292 2.79 -15.89 6.33
C LEU A 292 3.57 -17.09 5.81
N GLN A 293 2.88 -18.18 5.41
CA GLN A 293 3.49 -19.34 4.77
C GLN A 293 4.07 -18.98 3.40
N GLY A 294 3.30 -18.28 2.56
CA GLY A 294 3.75 -17.84 1.24
C GLY A 294 4.92 -16.87 1.32
N PHE A 295 4.88 -15.93 2.26
CA PHE A 295 5.98 -14.98 2.47
C PHE A 295 7.28 -15.71 2.87
N ARG A 296 7.23 -16.64 3.84
CA ARG A 296 8.40 -17.47 4.22
C ARG A 296 8.86 -18.37 3.09
N GLY A 297 7.94 -19.04 2.40
CA GLY A 297 8.26 -19.91 1.25
C GLY A 297 8.94 -19.17 0.10
N GLY A 298 8.65 -17.89 -0.07
CA GLY A 298 9.33 -16.99 -1.00
C GLY A 298 10.64 -16.38 -0.46
N ASN A 299 11.20 -16.90 0.64
CA ASN A 299 12.39 -16.41 1.34
C ASN A 299 12.20 -15.05 2.06
N GLY A 300 10.97 -14.66 2.37
CA GLY A 300 10.69 -13.54 3.25
C GLY A 300 11.11 -13.84 4.70
N ARG A 301 11.86 -12.93 5.32
CA ARG A 301 12.36 -13.11 6.68
C ARG A 301 11.37 -12.61 7.72
N LEU A 302 11.00 -13.48 8.66
CA LEU A 302 10.20 -13.16 9.82
C LEU A 302 11.02 -13.46 11.09
N PRO A 303 11.74 -12.48 11.66
CA PRO A 303 12.48 -12.68 12.91
C PRO A 303 11.54 -13.02 14.06
N GLY A 304 12.04 -13.56 15.18
CA GLY A 304 11.20 -14.03 16.28
C GLY A 304 10.17 -13.01 16.81
N HIS A 305 10.51 -11.73 16.75
CA HIS A 305 9.69 -10.62 17.19
C HIS A 305 9.01 -9.83 16.02
N TRP A 306 8.88 -10.45 14.85
CA TRP A 306 8.37 -9.80 13.64
C TRP A 306 6.99 -9.15 13.82
N ARG A 307 6.10 -9.76 14.61
CA ARG A 307 4.76 -9.19 14.86
C ARG A 307 4.85 -7.82 15.52
N GLN A 308 5.73 -7.70 16.51
CA GLN A 308 5.96 -6.42 17.18
C GLN A 308 6.58 -5.40 16.23
N LEU A 309 7.58 -5.82 15.42
CA LEU A 309 8.22 -4.95 14.43
C LEU A 309 7.21 -4.47 13.39
N SER A 310 6.49 -5.36 12.73
CA SER A 310 5.54 -5.00 11.68
C SER A 310 4.44 -4.06 12.20
N ARG A 311 3.90 -4.30 13.39
CA ARG A 311 2.93 -3.39 14.03
C ARG A 311 3.51 -2.04 14.39
N THR A 312 4.78 -1.99 14.80
CA THR A 312 5.46 -0.73 15.08
C THR A 312 5.66 0.07 13.80
N LEU A 313 6.05 -0.59 12.72
CA LEU A 313 6.20 0.02 11.40
C LEU A 313 4.85 0.50 10.86
N ASP A 314 3.78 -0.23 11.09
CA ASP A 314 2.42 0.14 10.67
C ASP A 314 1.86 1.37 11.41
N LEU A 315 2.45 1.78 12.52
CA LEU A 315 2.07 3.03 13.22
C LEU A 315 2.27 4.28 12.37
N PHE A 316 3.19 4.27 11.41
CA PHE A 316 3.32 5.38 10.44
C PHE A 316 2.03 5.53 9.63
N ALA A 317 1.52 4.44 9.07
CA ALA A 317 0.28 4.47 8.32
C ALA A 317 -0.94 4.74 9.21
N LEU A 318 -0.99 4.14 10.41
CA LEU A 318 -2.09 4.40 11.36
C LEU A 318 -2.13 5.85 11.81
N ALA A 319 -1.00 6.52 12.02
CA ALA A 319 -0.96 7.94 12.37
C ALA A 319 -1.53 8.80 11.25
N ASP A 320 -1.15 8.56 10.00
CA ASP A 320 -1.68 9.29 8.85
C ASP A 320 -3.18 9.06 8.68
N ILE A 321 -3.62 7.80 8.72
CA ILE A 321 -5.04 7.43 8.56
C ILE A 321 -5.90 8.04 9.68
N LEU A 322 -5.46 7.98 10.93
CA LEU A 322 -6.24 8.46 12.07
C LEU A 322 -6.34 9.99 12.11
N THR A 323 -5.38 10.68 11.51
CA THR A 323 -5.37 12.14 11.46
C THR A 323 -5.94 12.72 10.16
N ALA A 324 -6.05 11.92 9.11
CA ALA A 324 -6.68 12.29 7.83
C ALA A 324 -7.43 11.10 7.22
N PRO A 325 -8.49 10.61 7.88
CA PRO A 325 -9.19 9.42 7.42
C PRO A 325 -9.91 9.68 6.08
N PRO A 326 -9.87 8.70 5.15
CA PRO A 326 -10.59 8.83 3.90
C PRO A 326 -12.11 8.84 4.08
N ASP A 327 -12.60 8.15 5.10
CA ASP A 327 -14.00 8.08 5.48
C ASP A 327 -14.18 7.66 6.96
N PRO A 328 -15.37 7.86 7.56
CA PRO A 328 -15.64 7.51 8.97
C PRO A 328 -15.53 6.01 9.27
N ALA A 329 -15.86 5.14 8.33
CA ALA A 329 -15.78 3.68 8.53
C ALA A 329 -14.31 3.24 8.59
N TYR A 330 -13.47 3.79 7.72
CA TYR A 330 -12.04 3.52 7.72
C TYR A 330 -11.36 4.05 9.00
N PHE A 331 -11.76 5.23 9.48
CA PHE A 331 -11.33 5.76 10.78
C PHE A 331 -11.65 4.77 11.93
N THR A 332 -12.88 4.28 11.99
CA THR A 332 -13.32 3.35 13.03
C THR A 332 -12.50 2.05 13.01
N ARG A 333 -12.21 1.51 11.82
CA ARG A 333 -11.35 0.34 11.64
C ARG A 333 -9.90 0.60 12.09
N ALA A 334 -9.33 1.74 11.71
CA ALA A 334 -7.97 2.13 12.10
C ALA A 334 -7.85 2.33 13.62
N ARG A 335 -8.85 2.96 14.24
CA ARG A 335 -8.94 3.12 15.70
C ARG A 335 -8.99 1.77 16.41
N THR A 336 -9.78 0.83 15.91
CA THR A 336 -9.82 -0.54 16.44
C THR A 336 -8.45 -1.21 16.33
N ALA A 337 -7.75 -1.08 15.21
CA ALA A 337 -6.41 -1.62 15.02
C ALA A 337 -5.37 -1.00 15.98
N LEU A 338 -5.47 0.31 16.25
CA LEU A 338 -4.64 1.00 17.23
C LEU A 338 -4.79 0.39 18.63
N HIS A 339 -6.04 0.25 19.09
CA HIS A 339 -6.33 -0.31 20.42
C HIS A 339 -5.92 -1.78 20.55
N ARG A 340 -6.11 -2.59 19.50
CA ARG A 340 -5.60 -3.97 19.49
C ARG A 340 -4.08 -4.03 19.58
N THR A 341 -3.38 -3.13 18.87
CA THR A 341 -1.93 -3.03 18.96
C THR A 341 -1.46 -2.67 20.38
N ALA A 342 -2.20 -1.80 21.07
CA ALA A 342 -1.91 -1.44 22.45
C ALA A 342 -2.18 -2.60 23.44
N ALA A 343 -3.30 -3.32 23.28
CA ALA A 343 -3.68 -4.44 24.13
C ALA A 343 -2.68 -5.62 24.02
N ASP A 344 -2.32 -6.01 22.82
CA ASP A 344 -1.36 -7.12 22.60
C ASP A 344 0.02 -6.83 23.19
N ARG A 345 0.45 -5.57 23.22
CA ARG A 345 1.70 -5.19 23.89
C ARG A 345 1.64 -5.26 25.40
N ASN A 346 0.51 -4.92 26.00
CA ASN A 346 0.32 -5.00 27.45
C ASN A 346 0.30 -6.47 27.92
N ALA A 347 -0.30 -7.38 27.16
CA ALA A 347 -0.28 -8.81 27.44
C ALA A 347 1.13 -9.41 27.45
N LEU A 348 2.03 -8.96 26.54
CA LEU A 348 3.41 -9.42 26.48
C LEU A 348 4.29 -8.91 27.65
N HIS A 349 3.93 -7.79 28.27
CA HIS A 349 4.65 -7.26 29.44
C HIS A 349 4.12 -7.81 30.76
N GLY A 350 2.83 -8.16 30.85
CA GLY A 350 2.23 -8.80 32.02
C GLY A 350 2.82 -10.18 32.31
N THR A 351 3.12 -10.96 31.27
CA THR A 351 3.72 -12.30 31.43
C THR A 351 5.20 -12.28 31.81
N ALA A 352 5.91 -11.16 31.69
CA ALA A 352 7.30 -11.01 32.12
C ALA A 352 7.44 -10.60 33.60
N ALA A 353 6.42 -9.94 34.15
CA ALA A 353 6.38 -9.48 35.55
C ALA A 353 5.98 -10.59 36.55
N ASP A 354 5.31 -11.65 36.07
CA ASP A 354 4.83 -12.77 36.91
C ASP A 354 5.76 -13.99 36.99
N ARG A 355 7.03 -13.87 36.62
CA ARG A 355 8.00 -14.93 36.97
C ARG A 355 8.46 -14.74 38.39
N PRO A 356 8.07 -15.64 39.35
CA PRO A 356 8.60 -15.58 40.69
C PRO A 356 10.11 -15.79 40.63
N ALA A 357 10.85 -14.88 41.30
CA ALA A 357 12.25 -15.07 41.56
C ALA A 357 12.44 -16.44 42.28
N HIS A 358 13.09 -17.38 41.60
CA HIS A 358 13.53 -18.58 42.28
C HIS A 358 14.53 -18.17 43.36
N ALA A 359 14.05 -18.19 44.59
CA ALA A 359 14.87 -18.13 45.79
C ALA A 359 15.86 -19.29 45.72
N GLY A 360 17.13 -18.97 45.55
CA GLY A 360 18.22 -19.91 45.76
C GLY A 360 18.20 -20.33 47.22
N THR A 361 17.84 -21.57 47.49
CA THR A 361 18.13 -22.21 48.79
C THR A 361 19.58 -22.67 48.71
N ASP A 362 20.41 -21.92 49.38
CA ASP A 362 21.69 -22.34 49.91
C ASP A 362 21.45 -23.54 50.81
N GLY A 363 22.18 -24.60 50.61
CA GLY A 363 22.07 -25.88 51.38
C GLY A 363 23.45 -26.52 51.51
N SER A 364 24.20 -25.99 52.46
CA SER A 364 25.38 -26.68 53.03
C SER A 364 25.06 -28.12 53.45
N ARG A 365 25.82 -29.06 52.95
CA ARG A 365 26.58 -30.10 53.70
C ARG A 365 27.25 -31.06 52.73
#